data_2da475d4d750c058f2a03f8f8dfb618f
#
_entry.id   2da475d4d750c058f2a03f8f8dfb618f
#
_cell.length_a   1.000
_cell.length_b   1.000
_cell.length_c   1.000
_cell.angle_alpha   90.00
_cell.angle_beta   90.00
_cell.angle_gamma   90.00
#
_symmetry.space_group_name_H-M   'P 1'
#
loop_
_entity.id
_entity.type
_entity.pdbx_description
1 polymer ?
#
loop_
_entity_poly.entity_id
_entity_poly.type
_entity_poly.pdbx_seq_one_letter_code
_entity_poly.pdbx_strand_id
1 'polypeptide(L)'
;TQKNGAKVIIDYAHNGDSLTKLISVVEEHHTGNIALVLGSTGNKGESRRKDFGLLLNKHPEIQVFLTTDDPNYEDPRAIADEISSYIEHPVKTIIDREEAIKTAMSVTSQPLDAVILAGKGADCYQIINGVKEEYPGDAAIAKRYL
;
A
#
# COMPACT_ATOMS: atom_id res chain seq x y z
N THR A 1 7.04 14.78 3.32
CA THR A 1 6.55 15.66 2.24
C THR A 1 7.50 15.60 1.07
N GLN A 2 6.99 15.43 -0.12
CA GLN A 2 7.78 15.47 -1.35
C GLN A 2 8.17 16.94 -1.69
N LYS A 3 9.18 17.10 -2.56
CA LYS A 3 9.62 18.42 -3.03
C LYS A 3 8.48 19.23 -3.65
N ASN A 4 7.53 18.56 -4.30
CA ASN A 4 6.37 19.18 -4.93
C ASN A 4 5.23 19.51 -3.94
N GLY A 5 5.40 19.21 -2.66
CA GLY A 5 4.42 19.46 -1.61
C GLY A 5 3.47 18.29 -1.30
N ALA A 6 3.47 17.25 -2.11
CA ALA A 6 2.64 16.06 -1.83
C ALA A 6 3.09 15.36 -0.55
N LYS A 7 2.16 14.77 0.18
CA LYS A 7 2.44 14.09 1.46
C LYS A 7 2.67 12.61 1.26
N VAL A 8 3.66 12.09 2.00
CA VAL A 8 3.89 10.64 2.13
C VAL A 8 3.46 10.23 3.53
N ILE A 9 2.51 9.31 3.60
CA ILE A 9 1.92 8.86 4.87
C ILE A 9 2.26 7.38 5.06
N ILE A 10 2.93 7.07 6.15
CA ILE A 10 3.36 5.71 6.47
C ILE A 10 2.58 5.25 7.69
N ASP A 11 1.90 4.11 7.59
CA ASP A 11 1.01 3.64 8.64
C ASP A 11 1.00 2.11 8.71
N TYR A 12 0.75 1.57 9.91
CA TYR A 12 0.60 0.14 10.15
C TYR A 12 -0.77 -0.42 9.76
N ALA A 13 -1.67 0.38 9.22
CA ALA A 13 -3.01 -0.08 8.85
C ALA A 13 -2.93 -1.42 8.11
N HIS A 14 -3.36 -2.50 8.77
CA HIS A 14 -3.20 -3.86 8.29
C HIS A 14 -4.51 -4.65 8.27
N ASN A 15 -5.63 -4.00 8.49
CA ASN A 15 -6.97 -4.58 8.34
C ASN A 15 -7.92 -3.54 7.76
N GLY A 16 -9.12 -4.02 7.34
CA GLY A 16 -10.09 -3.16 6.66
C GLY A 16 -10.54 -1.97 7.50
N ASP A 17 -10.77 -2.17 8.80
CA ASP A 17 -11.23 -1.11 9.69
C ASP A 17 -10.19 0.01 9.84
N SER A 18 -8.94 -0.36 10.10
CA SER A 18 -7.83 0.59 10.22
C SER A 18 -7.63 1.36 8.91
N LEU A 19 -7.68 0.66 7.79
CA LEU A 19 -7.48 1.26 6.47
C LEU A 19 -8.63 2.22 6.13
N THR A 20 -9.86 1.86 6.47
CA THR A 20 -11.03 2.72 6.26
C THR A 20 -10.86 4.05 7.00
N LYS A 21 -10.46 3.99 8.25
CA LYS A 21 -10.24 5.19 9.08
C LYS A 21 -9.13 6.05 8.51
N LEU A 22 -8.03 5.44 8.11
CA LEU A 22 -6.89 6.14 7.53
C LEU A 22 -7.27 6.86 6.23
N ILE A 23 -7.98 6.18 5.33
CA ILE A 23 -8.43 6.76 4.07
C ILE A 23 -9.34 7.96 4.34
N SER A 24 -10.27 7.85 5.27
CA SER A 24 -11.18 8.95 5.62
C SER A 24 -10.43 10.19 6.07
N VAL A 25 -9.42 10.03 6.93
CA VAL A 25 -8.60 11.15 7.41
C VAL A 25 -7.81 11.77 6.26
N VAL A 26 -7.21 10.95 5.41
CA VAL A 26 -6.43 11.44 4.27
C VAL A 26 -7.32 12.21 3.29
N GLU A 27 -8.50 11.71 2.98
CA GLU A 27 -9.43 12.37 2.07
C GLU A 27 -9.90 13.73 2.59
N GLU A 28 -9.99 13.92 3.90
CA GLU A 28 -10.35 15.20 4.50
C GLU A 28 -9.29 16.29 4.26
N HIS A 29 -8.02 15.90 4.19
CA HIS A 29 -6.89 16.84 4.11
C HIS A 29 -6.23 16.91 2.73
N HIS A 30 -6.55 15.99 1.84
CA HIS A 30 -5.91 15.86 0.53
C HIS A 30 -6.98 15.70 -0.54
N THR A 31 -7.25 16.78 -1.27
CA THR A 31 -8.29 16.82 -2.31
C THR A 31 -7.78 16.50 -3.70
N GLY A 32 -6.46 16.29 -3.84
CA GLY A 32 -5.84 15.90 -5.11
C GLY A 32 -5.83 14.39 -5.31
N ASN A 33 -4.85 13.91 -6.03
CA ASN A 33 -4.69 12.47 -6.28
C ASN A 33 -4.22 11.75 -5.03
N ILE A 34 -4.81 10.59 -4.77
CA ILE A 34 -4.39 9.73 -3.66
C ILE A 34 -3.94 8.40 -4.25
N ALA A 35 -2.73 7.97 -3.92
CA ALA A 35 -2.21 6.66 -4.25
C ALA A 35 -2.05 5.83 -2.98
N LEU A 36 -2.30 4.54 -3.07
CA LEU A 36 -2.18 3.60 -1.95
C LEU A 36 -1.28 2.45 -2.34
N VAL A 37 -0.26 2.19 -1.55
CA VAL A 37 0.60 1.01 -1.66
C VAL A 37 0.20 0.05 -0.55
N LEU A 38 -0.23 -1.15 -0.92
CA LEU A 38 -0.83 -2.12 -0.01
C LEU A 38 -0.47 -3.54 -0.40
N GLY A 39 -0.21 -4.37 0.61
CA GLY A 39 -0.13 -5.82 0.48
C GLY A 39 -0.89 -6.48 1.61
N SER A 40 -0.89 -7.80 1.64
CA SER A 40 -1.46 -8.56 2.74
C SER A 40 -0.51 -9.70 3.11
N THR A 41 -0.45 -10.03 4.40
CA THR A 41 0.46 -11.05 4.89
C THR A 41 0.04 -12.45 4.45
N GLY A 42 1.03 -13.30 4.18
CA GLY A 42 0.81 -14.70 3.87
C GLY A 42 0.61 -15.54 5.13
N ASN A 43 -0.07 -16.66 4.98
CA ASN A 43 -0.35 -17.64 6.04
C ASN A 43 -1.15 -17.10 7.24
N LYS A 44 -1.59 -15.86 7.16
CA LYS A 44 -2.51 -15.19 8.08
C LYS A 44 -3.29 -14.17 7.29
N GLY A 45 -4.46 -13.86 7.74
CA GLY A 45 -5.18 -12.71 7.23
C GLY A 45 -5.83 -12.87 5.86
N GLU A 46 -6.16 -14.09 5.45
CA GLU A 46 -6.91 -14.31 4.21
C GLU A 46 -8.24 -13.53 4.21
N SER A 47 -8.90 -13.41 5.37
CA SER A 47 -10.11 -12.60 5.50
C SER A 47 -9.85 -11.12 5.23
N ARG A 48 -8.64 -10.64 5.53
CA ARG A 48 -8.25 -9.24 5.28
C ARG A 48 -8.18 -8.92 3.80
N ARG A 49 -7.82 -9.89 2.97
CA ARG A 49 -7.71 -9.70 1.52
C ARG A 49 -9.06 -9.33 0.92
N LYS A 50 -10.10 -10.03 1.32
CA LYS A 50 -11.47 -9.72 0.91
C LYS A 50 -11.90 -8.35 1.41
N ASP A 51 -11.65 -8.06 2.70
CA ASP A 51 -12.01 -6.79 3.31
C ASP A 51 -11.32 -5.62 2.61
N PHE A 52 -10.02 -5.75 2.30
CA PHE A 52 -9.29 -4.75 1.54
C PHE A 52 -9.89 -4.53 0.16
N GLY A 53 -10.16 -5.63 -0.55
CA GLY A 53 -10.72 -5.53 -1.90
C GLY A 53 -12.09 -4.87 -1.91
N LEU A 54 -12.98 -5.27 -1.01
CA LEU A 54 -14.33 -4.68 -0.92
C LEU A 54 -14.28 -3.21 -0.53
N LEU A 55 -13.39 -2.85 0.40
CA LEU A 55 -13.18 -1.47 0.80
C LEU A 55 -12.69 -0.62 -0.38
N LEU A 56 -11.65 -1.09 -1.07
CA LEU A 56 -11.05 -0.33 -2.17
C LEU A 56 -11.98 -0.24 -3.37
N ASN A 57 -12.85 -1.21 -3.55
CA ASN A 57 -13.87 -1.14 -4.60
C ASN A 57 -14.82 0.04 -4.41
N LYS A 58 -14.96 0.54 -3.19
CA LYS A 58 -15.78 1.73 -2.88
C LYS A 58 -15.05 3.05 -3.10
N HIS A 59 -13.75 3.00 -3.41
CA HIS A 59 -12.90 4.18 -3.59
C HIS A 59 -12.22 4.15 -4.96
N PRO A 60 -12.99 4.22 -6.08
CA PRO A 60 -12.40 4.12 -7.41
C PRO A 60 -11.47 5.29 -7.77
N GLU A 61 -11.53 6.38 -7.03
CA GLU A 61 -10.66 7.55 -7.20
C GLU A 61 -9.25 7.33 -6.66
N ILE A 62 -9.05 6.33 -5.79
CA ILE A 62 -7.73 6.01 -5.25
C ILE A 62 -6.97 5.12 -6.23
N GLN A 63 -5.74 5.51 -6.57
CA GLN A 63 -4.85 4.69 -7.38
C GLN A 63 -4.18 3.64 -6.49
N VAL A 64 -4.53 2.37 -6.70
CA VAL A 64 -4.07 1.27 -5.86
C VAL A 64 -2.89 0.56 -6.51
N PHE A 65 -1.81 0.38 -5.73
CA PHE A 65 -0.63 -0.38 -6.11
C PHE A 65 -0.49 -1.55 -5.14
N LEU A 66 -0.87 -2.74 -5.59
CA LEU A 66 -0.76 -3.96 -4.79
C LEU A 66 0.67 -4.47 -4.86
N THR A 67 1.25 -4.81 -3.72
CA THR A 67 2.65 -5.19 -3.63
C THR A 67 2.88 -6.21 -2.51
N THR A 68 4.13 -6.52 -2.23
CA THR A 68 4.54 -7.49 -1.22
C THR A 68 4.45 -6.91 0.20
N ASP A 69 3.88 -7.69 1.11
CA ASP A 69 3.90 -7.43 2.55
C ASP A 69 3.93 -8.78 3.28
N ASP A 70 5.11 -9.19 3.73
CA ASP A 70 5.32 -10.45 4.46
C ASP A 70 4.57 -11.64 3.85
N PRO A 71 4.85 -12.05 2.60
CA PRO A 71 4.09 -13.11 1.94
C PRO A 71 4.32 -14.48 2.59
N ASN A 72 5.37 -14.64 3.39
CA ASN A 72 5.76 -15.87 4.06
C ASN A 72 5.89 -17.01 3.04
N TYR A 73 5.08 -18.07 3.15
CA TYR A 73 5.14 -19.22 2.23
C TYR A 73 4.25 -19.06 1.01
N GLU A 74 3.48 -17.99 0.91
CA GLU A 74 2.58 -17.76 -0.22
C GLU A 74 3.26 -16.95 -1.31
N ASP A 75 2.79 -17.11 -2.54
CA ASP A 75 3.23 -16.31 -3.67
C ASP A 75 2.65 -14.90 -3.54
N PRO A 76 3.49 -13.85 -3.47
CA PRO A 76 2.99 -12.47 -3.34
C PRO A 76 2.08 -12.06 -4.49
N ARG A 77 2.28 -12.58 -5.70
CA ARG A 77 1.38 -12.30 -6.83
C ARG A 77 0.01 -12.93 -6.64
N ALA A 78 -0.05 -14.15 -6.08
CA ALA A 78 -1.31 -14.80 -5.79
C ALA A 78 -2.10 -14.02 -4.73
N ILE A 79 -1.42 -13.48 -3.72
CA ILE A 79 -2.06 -12.62 -2.71
C ILE A 79 -2.64 -11.36 -3.36
N ALA A 80 -1.85 -10.70 -4.20
CA ALA A 80 -2.29 -9.50 -4.90
C ALA A 80 -3.47 -9.78 -5.82
N ASP A 81 -3.44 -10.89 -6.55
CA ASP A 81 -4.53 -11.29 -7.44
C ASP A 81 -5.82 -11.56 -6.66
N GLU A 82 -5.72 -12.14 -5.48
CA GLU A 82 -6.88 -12.38 -4.62
C GLU A 82 -7.52 -11.05 -4.19
N ILE A 83 -6.73 -10.09 -3.74
CA ILE A 83 -7.24 -8.75 -3.38
C ILE A 83 -7.89 -8.10 -4.59
N SER A 84 -7.20 -8.12 -5.73
CA SER A 84 -7.66 -7.53 -6.98
C SER A 84 -8.99 -8.13 -7.46
N SER A 85 -9.24 -9.41 -7.17
CA SER A 85 -10.46 -10.10 -7.60
C SER A 85 -11.74 -9.49 -7.03
N TYR A 86 -11.64 -8.75 -5.93
CA TYR A 86 -12.77 -8.07 -5.30
C TYR A 86 -12.94 -6.61 -5.75
N ILE A 87 -12.07 -6.12 -6.64
CA ILE A 87 -12.05 -4.73 -7.07
C ILE A 87 -12.44 -4.66 -8.55
N GLU A 88 -13.50 -3.93 -8.87
CA GLU A 88 -14.03 -3.83 -10.23
C GLU A 88 -13.31 -2.78 -11.10
N HIS A 89 -12.66 -1.79 -10.47
CA HIS A 89 -11.88 -0.79 -11.22
C HIS A 89 -10.42 -1.23 -11.35
N PRO A 90 -9.67 -0.68 -12.33
CA PRO A 90 -8.28 -1.08 -12.54
C PRO A 90 -7.38 -0.79 -11.33
N VAL A 91 -6.50 -1.74 -11.03
CA VAL A 91 -5.44 -1.59 -10.02
C VAL A 91 -4.14 -2.09 -10.63
N LYS A 92 -3.01 -1.63 -10.11
CA LYS A 92 -1.69 -2.11 -10.55
C LYS A 92 -1.10 -3.04 -9.52
N THR A 93 -0.45 -4.11 -9.98
CA THR A 93 0.32 -5.01 -9.13
C THR A 93 1.79 -4.86 -9.48
N ILE A 94 2.59 -4.43 -8.50
CA ILE A 94 4.04 -4.29 -8.63
C ILE A 94 4.65 -5.04 -7.44
N ILE A 95 5.18 -6.22 -7.69
CA ILE A 95 5.64 -7.14 -6.64
C ILE A 95 6.80 -6.56 -5.82
N ASP A 96 7.76 -5.92 -6.47
CA ASP A 96 8.84 -5.23 -5.78
C ASP A 96 8.27 -4.00 -5.06
N ARG A 97 8.31 -4.03 -3.73
CA ARG A 97 7.72 -2.96 -2.92
C ARG A 97 8.41 -1.61 -3.13
N GLU A 98 9.71 -1.58 -3.34
CA GLU A 98 10.41 -0.32 -3.66
C GLU A 98 9.90 0.28 -4.98
N GLU A 99 9.74 -0.53 -6.01
CA GLU A 99 9.20 -0.08 -7.30
C GLU A 99 7.75 0.39 -7.17
N ALA A 100 6.96 -0.29 -6.33
CA ALA A 100 5.58 0.13 -6.06
C ALA A 100 5.55 1.50 -5.39
N ILE A 101 6.38 1.73 -4.40
CA ILE A 101 6.48 3.01 -3.69
C ILE A 101 6.93 4.11 -4.65
N LYS A 102 7.99 3.85 -5.41
CA LYS A 102 8.51 4.81 -6.41
C LYS A 102 7.42 5.21 -7.41
N THR A 103 6.70 4.24 -7.94
CA THR A 103 5.64 4.49 -8.93
C THR A 103 4.49 5.27 -8.31
N ALA A 104 4.06 4.89 -7.11
CA ALA A 104 2.99 5.60 -6.41
C ALA A 104 3.36 7.07 -6.14
N MET A 105 4.61 7.31 -5.74
CA MET A 105 5.09 8.68 -5.51
C MET A 105 5.16 9.49 -6.80
N SER A 106 5.44 8.84 -7.93
CA SER A 106 5.52 9.53 -9.24
C SER A 106 4.18 10.04 -9.74
N VAL A 107 3.07 9.45 -9.31
CA VAL A 107 1.72 9.87 -9.73
C VAL A 107 1.06 10.85 -8.75
N THR A 108 1.74 11.17 -7.65
CA THR A 108 1.27 12.14 -6.63
C THR A 108 2.22 13.34 -6.62
N SER A 109 2.09 14.19 -7.61
CA SER A 109 3.08 15.24 -7.89
C SER A 109 2.59 16.67 -7.59
N GLN A 110 1.44 16.84 -6.98
CA GLN A 110 0.86 18.15 -6.66
C GLN A 110 0.71 18.36 -5.15
N PRO A 111 0.68 19.60 -4.67
CA PRO A 111 0.66 19.86 -3.22
C PRO A 111 -0.48 19.25 -2.43
N LEU A 112 -1.66 19.03 -3.05
CA LEU A 112 -2.80 18.42 -2.37
C LEU A 112 -2.90 16.92 -2.59
N ASP A 113 -1.91 16.33 -3.25
CA ASP A 113 -1.83 14.89 -3.44
C ASP A 113 -1.26 14.20 -2.20
N ALA A 114 -1.56 12.92 -2.06
CA ALA A 114 -1.01 12.10 -0.98
C ALA A 114 -0.74 10.68 -1.47
N VAL A 115 0.31 10.09 -0.92
CA VAL A 115 0.58 8.66 -1.09
C VAL A 115 0.56 7.99 0.29
N ILE A 116 -0.18 6.89 0.38
CA ILE A 116 -0.31 6.11 1.61
C ILE A 116 0.51 4.82 1.44
N LEU A 117 1.45 4.60 2.34
CA LEU A 117 2.23 3.36 2.41
C LEU A 117 1.70 2.58 3.61
N ALA A 118 0.87 1.58 3.36
CA ALA A 118 0.12 0.90 4.41
C ALA A 118 0.67 -0.50 4.71
N GLY A 119 0.56 -0.88 5.97
CA GLY A 119 0.77 -2.23 6.47
C GLY A 119 2.09 -2.44 7.20
N LYS A 120 3.20 -1.94 6.66
CA LYS A 120 4.53 -2.20 7.25
C LYS A 120 4.93 -1.21 8.34
N GLY A 121 4.42 0.00 8.33
CA GLY A 121 4.82 1.00 9.30
C GLY A 121 6.35 1.17 9.35
N ALA A 122 6.95 0.96 10.52
CA ALA A 122 8.38 1.08 10.74
C ALA A 122 9.16 -0.24 10.54
N ASP A 123 8.53 -1.31 10.09
CA ASP A 123 9.19 -2.60 9.92
C ASP A 123 10.30 -2.54 8.87
N CYS A 124 11.50 -3.02 9.23
CA CYS A 124 12.66 -3.07 8.34
C CYS A 124 12.99 -4.51 7.93
N TYR A 125 11.97 -5.31 7.68
CA TYR A 125 12.10 -6.69 7.22
C TYR A 125 10.88 -7.10 6.41
N GLN A 126 11.04 -8.17 5.61
CA GLN A 126 9.95 -8.91 4.98
C GLN A 126 10.07 -10.38 5.39
N ILE A 127 8.97 -11.02 5.71
CA ILE A 127 8.95 -12.45 6.03
C ILE A 127 8.70 -13.22 4.73
N ILE A 128 9.72 -13.97 4.28
CA ILE A 128 9.69 -14.74 3.04
C ILE A 128 10.12 -16.17 3.37
N ASN A 129 9.28 -17.14 3.05
CA ASN A 129 9.54 -18.57 3.35
C ASN A 129 9.92 -18.81 4.82
N GLY A 130 9.24 -18.13 5.74
CA GLY A 130 9.47 -18.27 7.18
C GLY A 130 10.69 -17.53 7.71
N VAL A 131 11.41 -16.79 6.87
CA VAL A 131 12.66 -16.08 7.24
C VAL A 131 12.45 -14.58 7.14
N LYS A 132 12.94 -13.84 8.14
CA LYS A 132 12.97 -12.38 8.07
C LYS A 132 14.13 -11.95 7.15
N GLU A 133 13.78 -11.46 5.98
CA GLU A 133 14.72 -10.90 5.00
C GLU A 133 14.89 -9.41 5.27
N GLU A 134 16.10 -8.90 5.04
CA GLU A 134 16.35 -7.46 5.19
C GLU A 134 15.48 -6.65 4.22
N TYR A 135 14.93 -5.56 4.74
CA TYR A 135 14.13 -4.61 3.98
C TYR A 135 14.44 -3.22 4.54
N PRO A 136 14.75 -2.21 3.71
CA PRO A 136 15.13 -0.88 4.20
C PRO A 136 14.07 -0.18 5.06
N GLY A 137 12.81 -0.51 4.83
CA GLY A 137 11.66 0.15 5.45
C GLY A 137 11.03 1.17 4.49
N ASP A 138 9.72 1.34 4.62
CA ASP A 138 8.96 2.24 3.75
C ASP A 138 9.48 3.68 3.83
N ALA A 139 9.82 4.15 5.04
CA ALA A 139 10.33 5.50 5.23
C ALA A 139 11.67 5.74 4.52
N ALA A 140 12.60 4.79 4.64
CA ALA A 140 13.91 4.89 3.99
C ALA A 140 13.77 4.87 2.47
N ILE A 141 12.90 4.02 1.93
CA ILE A 141 12.63 3.96 0.50
C ILE A 141 12.01 5.25 0.01
N ALA A 142 10.99 5.75 0.71
CA ALA A 142 10.32 6.98 0.33
C ALA A 142 11.30 8.16 0.26
N LYS A 143 12.24 8.25 1.21
CA LYS A 143 13.27 9.30 1.22
C LYS A 143 14.14 9.33 -0.02
N ARG A 144 14.33 8.18 -0.69
CA ARG A 144 15.12 8.10 -1.93
C ARG A 144 14.45 8.84 -3.09
N TYR A 145 13.14 9.00 -3.02
CA TYR A 145 12.33 9.53 -4.13
C TYR A 145 11.60 10.82 -3.79
N LEU A 146 11.92 11.44 -2.65
CA LEU A 146 11.35 12.73 -2.27
C LEU A 146 11.74 13.86 -3.22
#